data_1d5358da26b5eb909f762638615f83a8
#
_entry.id   1d5358da26b5eb909f762638615f83a8
#
_cell.length_a   1.000
_cell.length_b   1.000
_cell.length_c   1.000
_cell.angle_alpha   90.00
_cell.angle_beta   90.00
_cell.angle_gamma   90.00
#
_symmetry.space_group_name_H-M   'P 1'
#
loop_
_entity.id
_entity.type
_entity.pdbx_description
1 polymer ?
#
loop_
_entity_poly.entity_id
_entity_poly.type
_entity_poly.pdbx_seq_one_letter_code
_entity_poly.pdbx_strand_id
1 'polypeptide(L)'
;MVALTVYLAIAVALCVAAYFKFLFRKRRENEPPIPTGHWFWGNGEEFSKNAVKFLHSTQKKIGDIFTIRLFNQHMTVILDPHSYEKFVKERNFDFDKIQKQVNHNVFSFELVNARKMLKEAGKTVRGPYLNKGMAQFSNYLNETFTEVTQSSTGEHTDEWKTAGLRSFNSQTLFASLFYTIFGKGDASDARFKPLSVYKNFDTFHKYFNFLWLGMPVKLFPKAVKALEGLCNQPTSAELLQRDDLSEYLRFSTNFMLEHNQTEQDIIGHNLVYLHVNYNTFRLAFWSLYKLLENREALEGLRKEIDEVVRCKRAEMDDDEEEIVFSMEEIDSLKVLDSVVNETLRVSSGVFVVRSVLEDTEFQMENGQNFTVRKGDKVAMYPPAMHKDPEIFENPDEYKYDRFVDAKFYKYGKEVKNPVMAFGALCPGKKYAIVQSKWFLLSSMYSFDMELCDGESTQPDINYYGHEILPPTKEVQIRYKLRQNIEKLSFL
;
A
#
# COMPACT_ATOMS: atom_id res chain seq x y z
N MET A 1 -43.95 -4.23 -30.46
CA MET A 1 -43.96 -4.11 -28.99
C MET A 1 -44.05 -5.47 -28.28
N VAL A 2 -45.04 -6.33 -28.56
CA VAL A 2 -45.22 -7.63 -27.87
C VAL A 2 -43.98 -8.54 -27.98
N ALA A 3 -43.34 -8.66 -29.16
CA ALA A 3 -42.15 -9.48 -29.34
C ALA A 3 -40.97 -9.01 -28.48
N LEU A 4 -40.73 -7.69 -28.37
CA LEU A 4 -39.65 -7.11 -27.56
C LEU A 4 -39.84 -7.36 -26.05
N THR A 5 -41.09 -7.27 -25.57
CA THR A 5 -41.47 -7.56 -24.18
C THR A 5 -41.27 -9.04 -23.84
N VAL A 6 -41.57 -9.93 -24.76
CA VAL A 6 -41.35 -11.39 -24.60
C VAL A 6 -39.86 -11.71 -24.56
N TYR A 7 -39.04 -11.12 -25.46
CA TYR A 7 -37.59 -11.32 -25.42
C TYR A 7 -36.95 -10.78 -24.14
N LEU A 8 -37.40 -9.63 -23.66
CA LEU A 8 -36.92 -9.05 -22.39
C LEU A 8 -37.29 -9.95 -21.21
N ALA A 9 -38.53 -10.46 -21.16
CA ALA A 9 -38.98 -11.38 -20.11
C ALA A 9 -38.16 -12.70 -20.10
N ILE A 10 -37.90 -13.26 -21.29
CA ILE A 10 -37.06 -14.46 -21.44
C ILE A 10 -35.61 -14.16 -20.96
N ALA A 11 -35.02 -13.04 -21.38
CA ALA A 11 -33.67 -12.65 -20.95
C ALA A 11 -33.59 -12.48 -19.41
N VAL A 12 -34.57 -11.82 -18.82
CA VAL A 12 -34.67 -11.67 -17.35
C VAL A 12 -34.81 -13.04 -16.68
N ALA A 13 -35.68 -13.91 -17.19
CA ALA A 13 -35.88 -15.27 -16.64
C ALA A 13 -34.59 -16.12 -16.74
N LEU A 14 -33.84 -16.02 -17.83
CA LEU A 14 -32.56 -16.70 -18.01
C LEU A 14 -31.47 -16.14 -17.07
N CYS A 15 -31.42 -14.82 -16.89
CA CYS A 15 -30.51 -14.19 -15.92
C CYS A 15 -30.82 -14.62 -14.47
N VAL A 16 -32.12 -14.66 -14.14
CA VAL A 16 -32.57 -15.12 -12.81
C VAL A 16 -32.24 -16.60 -12.62
N ALA A 17 -32.51 -17.46 -13.63
CA ALA A 17 -32.18 -18.88 -13.55
C ALA A 17 -30.67 -19.12 -13.45
N ALA A 18 -29.86 -18.40 -14.24
CA ALA A 18 -28.38 -18.45 -14.15
C ALA A 18 -27.89 -17.99 -12.79
N TYR A 19 -28.48 -16.94 -12.25
CA TYR A 19 -28.17 -16.41 -10.92
C TYR A 19 -28.51 -17.43 -9.82
N PHE A 20 -29.71 -18.04 -9.88
CA PHE A 20 -30.08 -19.10 -8.93
C PHE A 20 -29.18 -20.34 -9.05
N LYS A 21 -28.83 -20.76 -10.28
CA LYS A 21 -27.88 -21.87 -10.49
C LYS A 21 -26.51 -21.56 -9.87
N PHE A 22 -26.07 -20.31 -9.92
CA PHE A 22 -24.84 -19.85 -9.29
C PHE A 22 -24.96 -19.85 -7.75
N LEU A 23 -26.05 -19.34 -7.20
CA LEU A 23 -26.33 -19.29 -5.75
C LEU A 23 -26.38 -20.68 -5.12
N PHE A 24 -26.98 -21.65 -5.82
CA PHE A 24 -27.13 -23.04 -5.37
C PHE A 24 -26.05 -23.97 -5.92
N ARG A 25 -24.86 -23.41 -6.22
CA ARG A 25 -23.71 -24.20 -6.63
C ARG A 25 -23.43 -25.30 -5.61
N LYS A 26 -23.50 -26.55 -6.05
CA LYS A 26 -23.10 -27.69 -5.21
C LYS A 26 -21.58 -27.75 -5.08
N ARG A 27 -21.10 -27.89 -3.85
CA ARG A 27 -19.70 -28.21 -3.54
C ARG A 27 -19.38 -29.60 -4.13
N ARG A 28 -18.26 -29.72 -4.83
CA ARG A 28 -17.70 -31.03 -5.22
C ARG A 28 -16.94 -31.64 -4.03
N GLU A 29 -16.70 -32.94 -4.08
CA GLU A 29 -16.14 -33.72 -2.94
C GLU A 29 -14.84 -33.11 -2.40
N ASN A 30 -13.91 -32.76 -3.30
CA ASN A 30 -12.58 -32.25 -2.92
C ASN A 30 -12.49 -30.71 -2.93
N GLU A 31 -13.59 -29.98 -3.03
CA GLU A 31 -13.55 -28.52 -2.93
C GLU A 31 -13.46 -28.06 -1.46
N PRO A 32 -12.87 -26.88 -1.19
CA PRO A 32 -12.87 -26.31 0.15
C PRO A 32 -14.30 -26.17 0.71
N PRO A 33 -14.51 -26.31 2.02
CA PRO A 33 -15.83 -26.17 2.63
C PRO A 33 -16.36 -24.75 2.41
N ILE A 34 -17.70 -24.64 2.32
CA ILE A 34 -18.40 -23.37 2.13
C ILE A 34 -19.16 -23.07 3.43
N PRO A 35 -18.86 -21.97 4.16
CA PRO A 35 -19.62 -21.59 5.34
C PRO A 35 -21.05 -21.20 4.95
N THR A 36 -22.00 -21.39 5.87
CA THR A 36 -23.37 -20.91 5.69
C THR A 36 -23.36 -19.38 5.57
N GLY A 37 -24.21 -18.84 4.69
CA GLY A 37 -24.32 -17.41 4.46
C GLY A 37 -25.75 -17.05 4.04
N HIS A 38 -26.01 -15.75 3.94
CA HIS A 38 -27.31 -15.26 3.47
C HIS A 38 -27.59 -15.74 2.03
N TRP A 39 -28.84 -16.11 1.74
CA TRP A 39 -29.22 -16.68 0.43
C TRP A 39 -28.87 -15.79 -0.75
N PHE A 40 -28.97 -14.46 -0.63
CA PHE A 40 -28.67 -13.48 -1.66
C PHE A 40 -27.22 -12.95 -1.56
N TRP A 41 -26.83 -12.39 -0.41
CA TRP A 41 -25.54 -11.74 -0.22
C TRP A 41 -24.38 -12.71 0.06
N GLY A 42 -24.68 -13.96 0.33
CA GLY A 42 -23.67 -14.92 0.81
C GLY A 42 -23.12 -14.53 2.16
N ASN A 43 -21.80 -14.45 2.26
CA ASN A 43 -21.08 -14.04 3.46
C ASN A 43 -20.68 -12.54 3.41
N GLY A 44 -21.21 -11.81 2.41
CA GLY A 44 -20.78 -10.42 2.16
C GLY A 44 -21.10 -9.47 3.31
N GLU A 45 -22.21 -9.68 4.00
CA GLU A 45 -22.61 -8.82 5.12
C GLU A 45 -21.68 -8.98 6.33
N GLU A 46 -21.44 -10.22 6.78
CA GLU A 46 -20.54 -10.48 7.91
C GLU A 46 -19.11 -10.07 7.58
N PHE A 47 -18.68 -10.37 6.36
CA PHE A 47 -17.37 -9.99 5.87
C PHE A 47 -17.18 -8.46 5.84
N SER A 48 -18.16 -7.70 5.35
CA SER A 48 -18.07 -6.23 5.29
C SER A 48 -18.08 -5.56 6.66
N LYS A 49 -18.77 -6.14 7.65
CA LYS A 49 -18.80 -5.62 9.02
C LYS A 49 -17.45 -5.76 9.73
N ASN A 50 -16.83 -6.90 9.64
CA ASN A 50 -15.49 -7.16 10.20
C ASN A 50 -14.90 -8.43 9.58
N ALA A 51 -14.11 -8.26 8.51
CA ALA A 51 -13.51 -9.36 7.78
C ALA A 51 -12.62 -10.26 8.66
N VAL A 52 -11.79 -9.68 9.53
CA VAL A 52 -10.88 -10.43 10.42
C VAL A 52 -11.66 -11.33 11.36
N LYS A 53 -12.65 -10.76 12.07
CA LYS A 53 -13.49 -11.51 13.02
C LYS A 53 -14.27 -12.63 12.32
N PHE A 54 -14.84 -12.34 11.15
CA PHE A 54 -15.57 -13.32 10.35
C PHE A 54 -14.66 -14.46 9.91
N LEU A 55 -13.49 -14.16 9.34
CA LEU A 55 -12.55 -15.17 8.86
C LEU A 55 -12.00 -16.03 10.00
N HIS A 56 -11.62 -15.45 11.14
CA HIS A 56 -11.18 -16.20 12.32
C HIS A 56 -12.28 -17.12 12.88
N SER A 57 -13.52 -16.62 12.97
CA SER A 57 -14.64 -17.44 13.44
C SER A 57 -14.96 -18.59 12.50
N THR A 58 -14.76 -18.40 11.20
CA THR A 58 -14.94 -19.43 10.17
C THR A 58 -13.79 -20.42 10.20
N GLN A 59 -12.53 -19.95 10.28
CA GLN A 59 -11.34 -20.81 10.42
C GLN A 59 -11.45 -21.77 11.60
N LYS A 60 -11.89 -21.28 12.78
CA LYS A 60 -12.09 -22.12 13.97
C LYS A 60 -13.13 -23.23 13.77
N LYS A 61 -14.11 -23.04 12.88
CA LYS A 61 -15.20 -24.00 12.64
C LYS A 61 -14.86 -25.01 11.55
N ILE A 62 -14.17 -24.60 10.50
CA ILE A 62 -14.03 -25.41 9.29
C ILE A 62 -12.61 -25.52 8.74
N GLY A 63 -11.60 -24.91 9.42
CA GLY A 63 -10.18 -25.03 9.07
C GLY A 63 -9.64 -23.85 8.26
N ASP A 64 -8.36 -23.96 7.85
CA ASP A 64 -7.56 -22.87 7.29
C ASP A 64 -7.86 -22.53 5.83
N ILE A 65 -8.65 -23.33 5.15
CA ILE A 65 -9.06 -23.13 3.77
C ILE A 65 -10.57 -23.33 3.62
N PHE A 66 -11.25 -22.35 3.06
CA PHE A 66 -12.69 -22.40 2.80
C PHE A 66 -13.07 -21.43 1.70
N THR A 67 -14.21 -21.67 1.04
CA THR A 67 -14.73 -20.81 -0.03
C THR A 67 -15.88 -19.96 0.50
N ILE A 68 -15.71 -18.62 0.54
CA ILE A 68 -16.78 -17.69 0.87
C ILE A 68 -17.48 -17.23 -0.41
N ARG A 69 -18.74 -16.88 -0.28
CA ARG A 69 -19.50 -16.25 -1.36
C ARG A 69 -19.74 -14.78 -1.04
N LEU A 70 -19.17 -13.91 -1.85
CA LEU A 70 -19.34 -12.47 -1.78
C LEU A 70 -20.22 -12.04 -2.94
N PHE A 71 -21.51 -11.84 -2.66
CA PHE A 71 -22.51 -11.53 -3.66
C PHE A 71 -22.50 -12.56 -4.82
N ASN A 72 -22.01 -12.18 -6.00
CA ASN A 72 -21.95 -13.01 -7.20
C ASN A 72 -20.57 -13.67 -7.43
N GLN A 73 -19.69 -13.66 -6.46
CA GLN A 73 -18.34 -14.23 -6.58
C GLN A 73 -18.08 -15.27 -5.50
N HIS A 74 -17.43 -16.36 -5.89
CA HIS A 74 -16.84 -17.31 -4.96
C HIS A 74 -15.35 -17.02 -4.81
N MET A 75 -14.89 -16.99 -3.57
CA MET A 75 -13.50 -16.74 -3.25
C MET A 75 -13.02 -17.76 -2.21
N THR A 76 -12.08 -18.60 -2.60
CA THR A 76 -11.38 -19.49 -1.67
C THR A 76 -10.38 -18.67 -0.88
N VAL A 77 -10.51 -18.65 0.45
CA VAL A 77 -9.60 -17.96 1.37
C VAL A 77 -8.69 -18.99 2.02
N ILE A 78 -7.40 -18.70 2.03
CA ILE A 78 -6.34 -19.48 2.67
C ILE A 78 -5.78 -18.64 3.81
N LEU A 79 -5.85 -19.17 5.05
CA LEU A 79 -5.37 -18.48 6.26
C LEU A 79 -4.13 -19.13 6.87
N ASP A 80 -3.64 -20.24 6.30
CA ASP A 80 -2.38 -20.84 6.71
C ASP A 80 -1.18 -20.06 6.14
N PRO A 81 -0.34 -19.43 6.98
CA PRO A 81 0.83 -18.69 6.51
C PRO A 81 1.89 -19.58 5.86
N HIS A 82 1.95 -20.86 6.20
CA HIS A 82 2.91 -21.80 5.63
C HIS A 82 2.58 -22.19 4.18
N SER A 83 1.31 -22.06 3.78
CA SER A 83 0.87 -22.28 2.40
C SER A 83 1.15 -21.10 1.45
N TYR A 84 1.72 -20.00 1.97
CA TYR A 84 1.97 -18.76 1.19
C TYR A 84 2.86 -18.99 -0.03
N GLU A 85 3.98 -19.68 0.13
CA GLU A 85 4.90 -19.91 -1.00
C GLU A 85 4.26 -20.76 -2.11
N LYS A 86 3.47 -21.77 -1.74
CA LYS A 86 2.72 -22.60 -2.71
C LYS A 86 1.68 -21.78 -3.45
N PHE A 87 0.93 -20.94 -2.70
CA PHE A 87 -0.05 -20.03 -3.28
C PHE A 87 0.57 -19.06 -4.31
N VAL A 88 1.73 -18.50 -3.99
CA VAL A 88 2.42 -17.56 -4.87
C VAL A 88 2.97 -18.21 -6.13
N LYS A 89 3.47 -19.46 -5.99
CA LYS A 89 4.10 -20.23 -7.09
C LYS A 89 3.10 -20.96 -7.98
N GLU A 90 1.82 -21.02 -7.57
CA GLU A 90 0.78 -21.73 -8.35
C GLU A 90 0.49 -20.97 -9.67
N ARG A 91 0.75 -21.62 -10.80
CA ARG A 91 0.66 -20.99 -12.13
C ARG A 91 -0.77 -20.66 -12.56
N ASN A 92 -1.74 -21.46 -12.08
CA ASN A 92 -3.14 -21.27 -12.38
C ASN A 92 -3.81 -20.18 -11.51
N PHE A 93 -3.07 -19.64 -10.51
CA PHE A 93 -3.51 -18.49 -9.71
C PHE A 93 -2.96 -17.22 -10.31
N ASP A 94 -3.73 -16.62 -11.21
CA ASP A 94 -3.30 -15.53 -12.08
C ASP A 94 -3.56 -14.15 -11.47
N PHE A 95 -2.50 -13.35 -11.42
CA PHE A 95 -2.58 -11.94 -10.98
C PHE A 95 -2.82 -10.98 -12.14
N ASP A 96 -2.34 -11.29 -13.33
CA ASP A 96 -2.41 -10.37 -14.48
C ASP A 96 -3.86 -9.98 -14.80
N LYS A 97 -4.79 -10.93 -14.65
CA LYS A 97 -6.22 -10.66 -14.83
C LYS A 97 -6.77 -9.66 -13.82
N ILE A 98 -6.31 -9.73 -12.57
CA ILE A 98 -6.70 -8.76 -11.52
C ILE A 98 -6.10 -7.40 -11.85
N GLN A 99 -4.81 -7.34 -12.19
CA GLN A 99 -4.12 -6.10 -12.55
C GLN A 99 -4.75 -5.42 -13.77
N LYS A 100 -5.06 -6.17 -14.82
CA LYS A 100 -5.75 -5.63 -16.00
C LYS A 100 -7.10 -5.03 -15.64
N GLN A 101 -7.86 -5.70 -14.75
CA GLN A 101 -9.15 -5.19 -14.29
C GLN A 101 -8.98 -3.86 -13.54
N VAL A 102 -7.96 -3.73 -12.66
CA VAL A 102 -7.67 -2.46 -11.95
C VAL A 102 -7.27 -1.37 -12.94
N ASN A 103 -6.33 -1.65 -13.84
CA ASN A 103 -5.86 -0.69 -14.82
C ASN A 103 -7.01 -0.16 -15.69
N HIS A 104 -7.86 -1.05 -16.19
CA HIS A 104 -8.98 -0.68 -17.04
C HIS A 104 -10.08 0.06 -16.27
N ASN A 105 -10.55 -0.51 -15.16
CA ASN A 105 -11.74 0.01 -14.47
C ASN A 105 -11.44 1.29 -13.67
N VAL A 106 -10.25 1.40 -13.08
CA VAL A 106 -9.91 2.52 -12.18
C VAL A 106 -9.15 3.62 -12.93
N PHE A 107 -8.14 3.23 -13.73
CA PHE A 107 -7.22 4.18 -14.35
C PHE A 107 -7.41 4.33 -15.86
N SER A 108 -8.39 3.62 -16.45
CA SER A 108 -8.84 3.75 -17.85
C SER A 108 -7.73 3.57 -18.88
N PHE A 109 -6.81 2.64 -18.67
CA PHE A 109 -5.75 2.32 -19.62
C PHE A 109 -5.48 0.82 -19.71
N GLU A 110 -4.78 0.42 -20.76
CA GLU A 110 -4.27 -0.94 -20.94
C GLU A 110 -2.76 -0.91 -21.15
N LEU A 111 -2.06 -1.88 -20.56
CA LEU A 111 -0.62 -1.99 -20.69
C LEU A 111 -0.26 -3.12 -21.66
N VAL A 112 0.34 -2.76 -22.78
CA VAL A 112 0.85 -3.72 -23.77
C VAL A 112 2.12 -4.37 -23.24
N ASN A 113 2.25 -5.70 -23.42
CA ASN A 113 3.40 -6.47 -22.91
C ASN A 113 3.71 -6.26 -21.43
N ALA A 114 2.67 -6.14 -20.59
CA ALA A 114 2.75 -5.80 -19.16
C ALA A 114 3.81 -6.60 -18.40
N ARG A 115 3.87 -7.93 -18.57
CA ARG A 115 4.89 -8.78 -17.89
C ARG A 115 6.31 -8.38 -18.22
N LYS A 116 6.60 -8.11 -19.51
CA LYS A 116 7.94 -7.70 -19.95
C LYS A 116 8.27 -6.33 -19.37
N MET A 117 7.37 -5.36 -19.52
CA MET A 117 7.56 -4.00 -19.01
C MET A 117 7.81 -4.01 -17.51
N LEU A 118 6.94 -4.64 -16.71
CA LEU A 118 7.07 -4.66 -15.24
C LEU A 118 8.33 -5.40 -14.76
N LYS A 119 8.75 -6.46 -15.48
CA LYS A 119 10.00 -7.17 -15.17
C LYS A 119 11.22 -6.29 -15.36
N GLU A 120 11.29 -5.58 -16.49
CA GLU A 120 12.42 -4.70 -16.80
C GLU A 120 12.37 -3.41 -15.94
N ALA A 121 11.21 -2.77 -15.84
CA ALA A 121 11.01 -1.60 -14.97
C ALA A 121 11.32 -1.90 -13.49
N GLY A 122 11.02 -3.11 -13.01
CA GLY A 122 11.38 -3.54 -11.67
C GLY A 122 12.88 -3.57 -11.36
N LYS A 123 13.74 -3.53 -12.38
CA LYS A 123 15.20 -3.39 -12.20
C LYS A 123 15.58 -1.96 -11.85
N THR A 124 14.82 -0.96 -12.29
CA THR A 124 15.08 0.47 -12.05
C THR A 124 14.71 0.95 -10.65
N VAL A 125 14.19 0.07 -9.80
CA VAL A 125 13.92 0.32 -8.37
C VAL A 125 14.77 -0.58 -7.45
N ARG A 126 15.90 -1.09 -7.97
CA ARG A 126 16.81 -2.00 -7.26
C ARG A 126 18.27 -1.66 -7.55
N GLY A 127 19.18 -2.18 -6.69
CA GLY A 127 20.62 -2.00 -6.84
C GLY A 127 21.02 -0.51 -6.91
N PRO A 128 21.92 -0.12 -7.83
CA PRO A 128 22.38 1.27 -7.93
C PRO A 128 21.27 2.29 -8.19
N TYR A 129 20.20 1.90 -8.89
CA TYR A 129 19.04 2.77 -9.13
C TYR A 129 18.25 3.03 -7.85
N LEU A 130 18.21 2.07 -6.92
CA LEU A 130 17.61 2.26 -5.62
C LEU A 130 18.35 3.33 -4.82
N ASN A 131 19.69 3.26 -4.76
CA ASN A 131 20.52 4.24 -4.05
C ASN A 131 20.36 5.63 -4.67
N LYS A 132 20.43 5.75 -6.02
CA LYS A 132 20.18 7.01 -6.71
C LYS A 132 18.81 7.61 -6.38
N GLY A 133 17.75 6.78 -6.38
CA GLY A 133 16.40 7.21 -6.03
C GLY A 133 16.28 7.63 -4.56
N MET A 134 17.00 6.95 -3.65
CA MET A 134 17.00 7.30 -2.24
C MET A 134 17.80 8.57 -1.95
N ALA A 135 18.93 8.80 -2.60
CA ALA A 135 19.66 10.06 -2.51
C ALA A 135 18.82 11.25 -2.99
N GLN A 136 18.13 11.09 -4.12
CA GLN A 136 17.21 12.09 -4.65
C GLN A 136 16.03 12.34 -3.69
N PHE A 137 15.44 11.29 -3.12
CA PHE A 137 14.38 11.38 -2.13
C PHE A 137 14.84 12.11 -0.87
N SER A 138 16.04 11.79 -0.36
CA SER A 138 16.66 12.46 0.78
C SER A 138 16.81 13.97 0.56
N ASN A 139 17.30 14.37 -0.61
CA ASN A 139 17.44 15.78 -0.96
C ASN A 139 16.11 16.52 -0.96
N TYR A 140 15.08 15.96 -1.62
CA TYR A 140 13.75 16.57 -1.61
C TYR A 140 13.10 16.58 -0.23
N LEU A 141 13.38 15.58 0.60
CA LEU A 141 12.88 15.55 1.97
C LEU A 141 13.48 16.68 2.82
N ASN A 142 14.79 16.93 2.70
CA ASN A 142 15.46 18.03 3.36
C ASN A 142 14.90 19.40 2.89
N GLU A 143 14.65 19.57 1.60
CA GLU A 143 14.01 20.78 1.06
C GLU A 143 12.62 20.99 1.66
N THR A 144 11.77 19.96 1.66
CA THR A 144 10.40 20.06 2.19
C THR A 144 10.37 20.27 3.69
N PHE A 145 11.33 19.72 4.44
CA PHE A 145 11.48 20.00 5.87
C PHE A 145 11.84 21.46 6.12
N THR A 146 12.72 22.02 5.30
CA THR A 146 13.03 23.45 5.33
C THR A 146 11.80 24.30 5.04
N GLU A 147 11.02 23.96 4.01
CA GLU A 147 9.80 24.68 3.64
C GLU A 147 8.74 24.73 4.76
N VAL A 148 8.50 23.58 5.46
CA VAL A 148 7.50 23.55 6.54
C VAL A 148 7.96 24.24 7.83
N THR A 149 9.26 24.46 8.00
CA THR A 149 9.83 25.14 9.18
C THR A 149 9.98 26.64 9.01
N GLN A 150 10.07 27.16 7.77
CA GLN A 150 10.15 28.59 7.50
C GLN A 150 8.88 29.34 7.92
N SER A 151 9.06 30.56 8.41
CA SER A 151 7.96 31.50 8.62
C SER A 151 7.53 32.13 7.31
N SER A 152 6.42 32.89 7.33
CA SER A 152 6.00 33.73 6.19
C SER A 152 7.03 34.81 5.80
N THR A 153 8.00 35.10 6.66
CA THR A 153 9.12 36.02 6.42
C THR A 153 10.37 35.30 5.90
N GLY A 154 10.34 33.95 5.75
CA GLY A 154 11.48 33.16 5.27
C GLY A 154 12.50 32.82 6.35
N GLU A 155 12.30 33.23 7.60
CA GLU A 155 13.17 32.89 8.74
C GLU A 155 12.74 31.58 9.39
N HIS A 156 13.71 30.78 9.83
CA HIS A 156 13.44 29.60 10.67
C HIS A 156 12.95 30.05 12.05
N THR A 157 11.85 29.43 12.53
CA THR A 157 11.31 29.70 13.86
C THR A 157 11.49 28.49 14.76
N ASP A 158 12.00 28.70 15.98
CA ASP A 158 12.05 27.69 17.06
C ASP A 158 10.67 27.53 17.74
N GLU A 159 9.62 28.10 17.18
CA GLU A 159 8.28 28.06 17.74
C GLU A 159 7.54 26.78 17.35
N TRP A 160 6.71 26.32 18.27
CA TRP A 160 5.80 25.23 17.99
C TRP A 160 4.75 25.61 16.95
N LYS A 161 4.70 24.81 15.88
CA LYS A 161 3.66 24.89 14.85
C LYS A 161 2.62 23.80 15.07
N THR A 162 1.36 24.09 14.76
CA THR A 162 0.26 23.11 14.80
C THR A 162 -0.22 22.82 13.39
N ALA A 163 -0.39 21.52 13.06
CA ALA A 163 -0.93 21.10 11.77
C ALA A 163 -1.61 19.72 11.92
N GLY A 164 -2.46 19.40 10.95
CA GLY A 164 -2.90 18.00 10.79
C GLY A 164 -1.73 17.10 10.40
N LEU A 165 -1.65 15.90 10.96
CA LEU A 165 -0.59 14.94 10.66
C LEU A 165 -0.55 14.55 9.18
N ARG A 166 -1.74 14.36 8.55
CA ARG A 166 -1.82 14.13 7.10
C ARG A 166 -1.36 15.36 6.30
N SER A 167 -1.68 16.56 6.79
CA SER A 167 -1.23 17.81 6.18
C SER A 167 0.29 17.93 6.24
N PHE A 168 0.90 17.68 7.40
CA PHE A 168 2.35 17.63 7.56
C PHE A 168 2.99 16.62 6.60
N ASN A 169 2.49 15.37 6.61
CA ASN A 169 3.01 14.34 5.72
C ASN A 169 2.80 14.66 4.23
N SER A 170 1.73 15.37 3.87
CA SER A 170 1.50 15.73 2.47
C SER A 170 2.47 16.81 1.97
N GLN A 171 2.86 17.72 2.85
CA GLN A 171 3.82 18.79 2.54
C GLN A 171 5.27 18.29 2.56
N THR A 172 5.56 17.27 3.33
CA THR A 172 6.90 16.69 3.47
C THR A 172 7.06 15.43 2.64
N LEU A 173 6.60 14.29 3.12
CA LEU A 173 6.80 13.00 2.48
C LEU A 173 6.16 12.90 1.09
N PHE A 174 4.84 13.24 0.96
CA PHE A 174 4.19 13.09 -0.34
C PHE A 174 4.81 14.00 -1.39
N ALA A 175 5.15 15.25 -1.05
CA ALA A 175 5.82 16.15 -1.96
C ALA A 175 7.20 15.61 -2.37
N SER A 176 7.99 15.09 -1.44
CA SER A 176 9.30 14.48 -1.72
C SER A 176 9.18 13.24 -2.59
N LEU A 177 8.23 12.33 -2.30
CA LEU A 177 7.94 11.16 -3.14
C LEU A 177 7.51 11.56 -4.55
N PHE A 178 6.64 12.57 -4.65
CA PHE A 178 6.17 13.09 -5.92
C PHE A 178 7.32 13.64 -6.77
N TYR A 179 8.20 14.46 -6.20
CA TYR A 179 9.37 14.99 -6.89
C TYR A 179 10.37 13.88 -7.25
N THR A 180 10.56 12.89 -6.40
CA THR A 180 11.40 11.72 -6.70
C THR A 180 10.87 10.92 -7.89
N ILE A 181 9.55 10.85 -8.07
CA ILE A 181 8.90 10.11 -9.16
C ILE A 181 8.90 10.92 -10.45
N PHE A 182 8.38 12.16 -10.40
CA PHE A 182 8.06 12.96 -11.58
C PHE A 182 9.09 14.05 -11.89
N GLY A 183 10.08 14.25 -11.01
CA GLY A 183 10.95 15.41 -11.03
C GLY A 183 10.25 16.69 -10.60
N LYS A 184 11.03 17.72 -10.24
CA LYS A 184 10.50 19.01 -9.77
C LYS A 184 9.91 19.84 -10.91
N GLY A 185 10.48 19.72 -12.11
CA GLY A 185 10.06 20.45 -13.31
C GLY A 185 10.19 21.96 -13.19
N ASP A 186 9.59 22.69 -14.12
CA ASP A 186 9.58 24.16 -14.11
C ASP A 186 8.69 24.67 -12.96
N ALA A 187 9.21 25.61 -12.17
CA ALA A 187 8.48 26.24 -11.07
C ALA A 187 7.26 27.04 -11.57
N SER A 188 7.32 27.58 -12.78
CA SER A 188 6.23 28.34 -13.41
C SER A 188 5.08 27.49 -13.93
N ASP A 189 5.31 26.18 -14.16
CA ASP A 189 4.26 25.25 -14.57
C ASP A 189 3.32 24.96 -13.39
N ALA A 190 2.09 25.47 -13.47
CA ALA A 190 1.07 25.26 -12.44
C ALA A 190 0.41 23.87 -12.49
N ARG A 191 0.62 23.10 -13.57
CA ARG A 191 0.05 21.76 -13.73
C ARG A 191 0.73 20.77 -12.79
N PHE A 192 -0.01 19.80 -12.33
CA PHE A 192 0.49 18.60 -11.67
C PHE A 192 1.46 18.86 -10.50
N LYS A 193 1.10 19.80 -9.61
CA LYS A 193 1.87 20.12 -8.39
C LYS A 193 1.53 19.15 -7.24
N PRO A 194 2.49 18.77 -6.37
CA PRO A 194 2.30 17.71 -5.38
C PRO A 194 1.06 17.89 -4.49
N LEU A 195 0.84 19.08 -3.91
CA LEU A 195 -0.31 19.28 -3.02
C LEU A 195 -1.66 19.27 -3.75
N SER A 196 -1.71 19.74 -5.00
CA SER A 196 -2.90 19.65 -5.85
C SER A 196 -3.18 18.20 -6.23
N VAL A 197 -2.13 17.45 -6.63
CA VAL A 197 -2.22 16.03 -6.95
C VAL A 197 -2.63 15.22 -5.72
N TYR A 198 -2.06 15.49 -4.55
CA TYR A 198 -2.48 14.85 -3.29
C TYR A 198 -3.97 15.02 -3.01
N LYS A 199 -4.49 16.25 -3.09
CA LYS A 199 -5.90 16.57 -2.87
C LYS A 199 -6.83 15.81 -3.83
N ASN A 200 -6.50 15.84 -5.11
CA ASN A 200 -7.27 15.14 -6.14
C ASN A 200 -7.17 13.61 -5.94
N PHE A 201 -5.97 13.11 -5.64
CA PHE A 201 -5.75 11.68 -5.44
C PHE A 201 -6.49 11.15 -4.20
N ASP A 202 -6.43 11.86 -3.07
CA ASP A 202 -7.18 11.50 -1.86
C ASP A 202 -8.70 11.49 -2.12
N THR A 203 -9.20 12.46 -2.90
CA THR A 203 -10.61 12.50 -3.31
C THR A 203 -10.99 11.34 -4.22
N PHE A 204 -10.20 11.06 -5.25
CA PHE A 204 -10.43 9.99 -6.22
C PHE A 204 -10.37 8.61 -5.55
N HIS A 205 -9.41 8.43 -4.65
CA HIS A 205 -9.16 7.15 -3.99
C HIS A 205 -10.33 6.68 -3.09
N LYS A 206 -11.18 7.58 -2.61
CA LYS A 206 -12.42 7.23 -1.87
C LYS A 206 -13.40 6.42 -2.70
N TYR A 207 -13.29 6.48 -4.02
CA TYR A 207 -14.16 5.77 -4.95
C TYR A 207 -13.51 4.51 -5.55
N PHE A 208 -12.26 4.22 -5.18
CA PHE A 208 -11.47 3.14 -5.76
C PHE A 208 -12.22 1.80 -5.78
N ASN A 209 -12.80 1.37 -4.66
CA ASN A 209 -13.51 0.10 -4.55
C ASN A 209 -14.72 0.02 -5.50
N PHE A 210 -15.47 1.10 -5.66
CA PHE A 210 -16.61 1.16 -6.59
C PHE A 210 -16.15 1.06 -8.04
N LEU A 211 -15.09 1.78 -8.38
CA LEU A 211 -14.50 1.76 -9.73
C LEU A 211 -13.92 0.38 -10.03
N TRP A 212 -13.19 -0.22 -9.09
CA TRP A 212 -12.64 -1.58 -9.26
C TRP A 212 -13.74 -2.63 -9.53
N LEU A 213 -14.88 -2.50 -8.86
CA LEU A 213 -16.06 -3.35 -9.11
C LEU A 213 -16.73 -3.07 -10.46
N GLY A 214 -16.22 -2.12 -11.26
CA GLY A 214 -16.71 -1.80 -12.61
C GLY A 214 -17.81 -0.75 -12.64
N MET A 215 -18.05 -0.01 -11.55
CA MET A 215 -18.98 1.11 -11.58
C MET A 215 -18.37 2.26 -12.39
N PRO A 216 -19.09 2.82 -13.39
CA PRO A 216 -18.58 3.92 -14.20
C PRO A 216 -18.25 5.15 -13.35
N VAL A 217 -17.07 5.77 -13.55
CA VAL A 217 -16.64 6.97 -12.82
C VAL A 217 -17.64 8.13 -12.94
N LYS A 218 -18.37 8.20 -14.05
CA LYS A 218 -19.43 9.21 -14.33
C LYS A 218 -20.54 9.24 -13.28
N LEU A 219 -20.74 8.15 -12.54
CA LEU A 219 -21.70 8.10 -11.42
C LEU A 219 -21.23 8.89 -10.18
N PHE A 220 -19.97 9.31 -10.15
CA PHE A 220 -19.33 9.98 -9.01
C PHE A 220 -18.75 11.34 -9.43
N PRO A 221 -19.53 12.44 -9.44
CA PRO A 221 -19.08 13.76 -9.94
C PRO A 221 -17.79 14.27 -9.29
N LYS A 222 -17.61 14.01 -7.98
CA LYS A 222 -16.37 14.38 -7.26
C LYS A 222 -15.16 13.57 -7.75
N ALA A 223 -15.34 12.30 -8.08
CA ALA A 223 -14.28 11.47 -8.65
C ALA A 223 -13.93 11.92 -10.08
N VAL A 224 -14.92 12.29 -10.90
CA VAL A 224 -14.71 12.84 -12.25
C VAL A 224 -13.83 14.09 -12.16
N LYS A 225 -14.21 15.10 -11.35
CA LYS A 225 -13.44 16.33 -11.19
C LYS A 225 -12.03 16.08 -10.67
N ALA A 226 -11.88 15.16 -9.73
CA ALA A 226 -10.56 14.78 -9.22
C ALA A 226 -9.69 14.12 -10.29
N LEU A 227 -10.28 13.20 -11.08
CA LEU A 227 -9.58 12.52 -12.18
C LEU A 227 -9.15 13.51 -13.27
N GLU A 228 -9.98 14.47 -13.64
CA GLU A 228 -9.63 15.56 -14.58
C GLU A 228 -8.38 16.30 -14.10
N GLY A 229 -8.32 16.66 -12.82
CA GLY A 229 -7.14 17.30 -12.24
C GLY A 229 -5.89 16.40 -12.20
N LEU A 230 -6.09 15.09 -12.01
CA LEU A 230 -4.99 14.09 -12.04
C LEU A 230 -4.49 13.82 -13.46
N CYS A 231 -5.35 13.90 -14.46
CA CYS A 231 -4.99 13.74 -15.87
C CYS A 231 -4.33 14.98 -16.48
N ASN A 232 -4.39 16.15 -15.83
CA ASN A 232 -3.70 17.36 -16.27
C ASN A 232 -2.19 17.28 -15.95
N GLN A 233 -1.51 16.31 -16.56
CA GLN A 233 -0.08 16.04 -16.42
C GLN A 233 0.71 16.74 -17.55
N PRO A 234 2.02 16.94 -17.35
CA PRO A 234 2.93 17.20 -18.45
C PRO A 234 2.88 16.04 -19.47
N THR A 235 3.08 16.31 -20.73
CA THR A 235 3.16 15.29 -21.77
C THR A 235 4.35 14.35 -21.55
N SER A 236 4.34 13.19 -22.17
CA SER A 236 5.48 12.25 -22.12
C SER A 236 6.79 12.90 -22.57
N ALA A 237 6.74 13.75 -23.61
CA ALA A 237 7.91 14.49 -24.10
C ALA A 237 8.44 15.49 -23.07
N GLU A 238 7.56 16.27 -22.42
CA GLU A 238 7.94 17.21 -21.35
C GLU A 238 8.52 16.49 -20.12
N LEU A 239 7.94 15.33 -19.73
CA LEU A 239 8.46 14.51 -18.64
C LEU A 239 9.85 13.95 -18.93
N LEU A 240 10.07 13.41 -20.13
CA LEU A 240 11.35 12.82 -20.53
C LEU A 240 12.51 13.84 -20.62
N GLN A 241 12.20 15.13 -20.75
CA GLN A 241 13.20 16.23 -20.74
C GLN A 241 13.69 16.57 -19.33
N ARG A 242 13.01 16.10 -18.26
CA ARG A 242 13.42 16.37 -16.89
C ARG A 242 14.64 15.52 -16.52
N ASP A 243 15.73 16.13 -16.11
CA ASP A 243 16.94 15.43 -15.69
C ASP A 243 16.71 14.61 -14.41
N ASP A 244 15.83 15.10 -13.55
CA ASP A 244 15.45 14.52 -12.26
C ASP A 244 14.25 13.56 -12.31
N LEU A 245 13.76 13.20 -13.51
CA LEU A 245 12.73 12.17 -13.68
C LEU A 245 13.24 10.80 -13.20
N SER A 246 12.41 10.09 -12.41
CA SER A 246 12.79 8.74 -11.94
C SER A 246 13.13 7.80 -13.08
N GLU A 247 14.10 6.93 -12.85
CA GLU A 247 14.49 5.90 -13.84
C GLU A 247 13.35 4.96 -14.20
N TYR A 248 12.45 4.71 -13.24
CA TYR A 248 11.24 3.91 -13.50
C TYR A 248 10.33 4.58 -14.54
N LEU A 249 9.99 5.85 -14.35
CA LEU A 249 9.12 6.55 -15.29
C LEU A 249 9.82 6.79 -16.62
N ARG A 250 11.10 7.10 -16.62
CA ARG A 250 11.89 7.24 -17.85
C ARG A 250 11.86 5.96 -18.68
N PHE A 251 12.10 4.82 -18.04
CA PHE A 251 12.05 3.52 -18.70
C PHE A 251 10.62 3.18 -19.17
N SER A 252 9.62 3.27 -18.29
CA SER A 252 8.25 2.86 -18.62
C SER A 252 7.63 3.73 -19.70
N THR A 253 7.86 5.04 -19.68
CA THR A 253 7.38 5.97 -20.70
C THR A 253 7.98 5.65 -22.06
N ASN A 254 9.32 5.46 -22.15
CA ASN A 254 9.98 5.07 -23.41
C ASN A 254 9.45 3.74 -23.92
N PHE A 255 9.33 2.74 -23.04
CA PHE A 255 8.78 1.43 -23.42
C PHE A 255 7.37 1.54 -24.00
N MET A 256 6.50 2.35 -23.38
CA MET A 256 5.13 2.54 -23.85
C MET A 256 5.08 3.26 -25.20
N LEU A 257 5.92 4.27 -25.42
CA LEU A 257 6.06 4.97 -26.70
C LEU A 257 6.58 4.04 -27.82
N GLU A 258 7.57 3.20 -27.54
CA GLU A 258 8.09 2.19 -28.47
C GLU A 258 7.04 1.14 -28.89
N HIS A 259 6.02 0.93 -28.03
CA HIS A 259 4.92 0.01 -28.30
C HIS A 259 3.64 0.73 -28.77
N ASN A 260 3.77 1.98 -29.27
CA ASN A 260 2.69 2.80 -29.83
C ASN A 260 1.49 3.01 -28.87
N GLN A 261 1.75 3.06 -27.56
CA GLN A 261 0.72 3.42 -26.57
C GLN A 261 0.46 4.93 -26.59
N THR A 262 -0.77 5.30 -26.27
CA THR A 262 -1.22 6.70 -26.32
C THR A 262 -0.76 7.49 -25.10
N GLU A 263 -0.78 8.83 -25.20
CA GLU A 263 -0.57 9.71 -24.03
C GLU A 263 -1.56 9.39 -22.89
N GLN A 264 -2.81 9.03 -23.22
CA GLN A 264 -3.80 8.63 -22.21
C GLN A 264 -3.38 7.36 -21.46
N ASP A 265 -2.78 6.38 -22.14
CA ASP A 265 -2.25 5.18 -21.51
C ASP A 265 -1.07 5.51 -20.58
N ILE A 266 -0.18 6.40 -21.02
CA ILE A 266 0.97 6.86 -20.22
C ILE A 266 0.49 7.60 -18.96
N ILE A 267 -0.47 8.52 -19.10
CA ILE A 267 -1.11 9.20 -17.96
C ILE A 267 -1.72 8.20 -16.98
N GLY A 268 -2.47 7.22 -17.48
CA GLY A 268 -3.07 6.17 -16.65
C GLY A 268 -2.00 5.33 -15.92
N HIS A 269 -0.91 4.99 -16.61
CA HIS A 269 0.22 4.29 -15.99
C HIS A 269 0.92 5.11 -14.90
N ASN A 270 1.12 6.41 -15.13
CA ASN A 270 1.67 7.33 -14.13
C ASN A 270 0.80 7.39 -12.87
N LEU A 271 -0.53 7.37 -13.04
CA LEU A 271 -1.47 7.35 -11.91
C LEU A 271 -1.41 6.01 -11.15
N VAL A 272 -1.23 4.87 -11.82
CA VAL A 272 -0.98 3.59 -11.15
C VAL A 272 0.32 3.63 -10.37
N TYR A 273 1.40 4.20 -10.94
CA TYR A 273 2.66 4.30 -10.23
C TYR A 273 2.57 5.22 -9.01
N LEU A 274 1.81 6.32 -9.10
CA LEU A 274 1.47 7.15 -7.95
C LEU A 274 0.65 6.36 -6.91
N HIS A 275 -0.34 5.57 -7.37
CA HIS A 275 -1.19 4.76 -6.49
C HIS A 275 -0.37 3.77 -5.64
N VAL A 276 0.54 3.03 -6.25
CA VAL A 276 1.35 2.06 -5.49
C VAL A 276 2.30 2.75 -4.50
N ASN A 277 2.82 3.94 -4.83
CA ASN A 277 3.66 4.73 -3.92
C ASN A 277 2.86 5.43 -2.80
N TYR A 278 1.54 5.61 -2.97
CA TYR A 278 0.67 6.20 -1.94
C TYR A 278 0.58 5.34 -0.67
N ASN A 279 0.90 4.05 -0.76
CA ASN A 279 0.99 3.16 0.39
C ASN A 279 2.15 3.53 1.32
N THR A 280 3.29 3.99 0.79
CA THR A 280 4.40 4.53 1.59
C THR A 280 3.95 5.75 2.40
N PHE A 281 3.18 6.65 1.80
CA PHE A 281 2.59 7.80 2.49
C PHE A 281 1.69 7.38 3.66
N ARG A 282 0.83 6.39 3.46
CA ARG A 282 -0.06 5.87 4.52
C ARG A 282 0.71 5.13 5.62
N LEU A 283 1.72 4.37 5.24
CA LEU A 283 2.59 3.68 6.20
C LEU A 283 3.29 4.69 7.10
N ALA A 284 3.86 5.74 6.54
CA ALA A 284 4.52 6.80 7.31
C ALA A 284 3.55 7.55 8.24
N PHE A 285 2.31 7.83 7.77
CA PHE A 285 1.28 8.39 8.64
C PHE A 285 1.07 7.54 9.89
N TRP A 286 0.85 6.23 9.71
CA TRP A 286 0.61 5.33 10.83
C TRP A 286 1.83 5.16 11.71
N SER A 287 3.03 5.14 11.13
CA SER A 287 4.27 5.03 11.91
C SER A 287 4.47 6.26 12.81
N LEU A 288 4.30 7.47 12.26
CA LEU A 288 4.37 8.69 13.07
C LEU A 288 3.27 8.73 14.12
N TYR A 289 2.01 8.44 13.74
CA TYR A 289 0.90 8.43 14.68
C TYR A 289 1.14 7.47 15.85
N LYS A 290 1.59 6.24 15.57
CA LYS A 290 1.85 5.23 16.59
C LYS A 290 3.03 5.59 17.51
N LEU A 291 4.04 6.24 16.99
CA LEU A 291 5.12 6.79 17.80
C LEU A 291 4.64 7.93 18.70
N LEU A 292 3.84 8.86 18.17
CA LEU A 292 3.32 10.01 18.94
C LEU A 292 2.25 9.61 19.97
N GLU A 293 1.49 8.54 19.69
CA GLU A 293 0.51 7.96 20.62
C GLU A 293 1.18 7.19 21.77
N ASN A 294 2.39 6.64 21.54
CA ASN A 294 3.12 5.80 22.48
C ASN A 294 4.48 6.42 22.81
N ARG A 295 4.56 7.04 24.00
CA ARG A 295 5.77 7.73 24.46
C ARG A 295 6.99 6.80 24.57
N GLU A 296 6.81 5.57 25.02
CA GLU A 296 7.90 4.58 25.14
C GLU A 296 8.46 4.24 23.74
N ALA A 297 7.59 4.05 22.75
CA ALA A 297 7.99 3.81 21.37
C ALA A 297 8.76 5.00 20.78
N LEU A 298 8.29 6.22 21.03
CA LEU A 298 8.96 7.45 20.59
C LEU A 298 10.36 7.59 21.18
N GLU A 299 10.47 7.42 22.51
CA GLU A 299 11.74 7.51 23.24
C GLU A 299 12.70 6.38 22.84
N GLY A 300 12.19 5.16 22.66
CA GLY A 300 12.96 4.00 22.20
C GLY A 300 13.58 4.20 20.83
N LEU A 301 12.79 4.67 19.86
CA LEU A 301 13.28 4.97 18.52
C LEU A 301 14.25 6.15 18.51
N ARG A 302 13.95 7.24 19.23
CA ARG A 302 14.87 8.39 19.35
C ARG A 302 16.21 8.00 19.91
N LYS A 303 16.22 7.14 20.93
CA LYS A 303 17.49 6.65 21.51
C LYS A 303 18.34 5.91 20.47
N GLU A 304 17.75 5.04 19.64
CA GLU A 304 18.49 4.34 18.58
C GLU A 304 19.04 5.34 17.54
N ILE A 305 18.23 6.33 17.12
CA ILE A 305 18.61 7.34 16.14
C ILE A 305 19.73 8.25 16.70
N ASP A 306 19.55 8.81 17.89
CA ASP A 306 20.54 9.70 18.51
C ASP A 306 21.87 8.97 18.76
N GLU A 307 21.83 7.66 19.08
CA GLU A 307 23.05 6.83 19.27
C GLU A 307 23.81 6.65 17.94
N VAL A 308 23.13 6.25 16.85
CA VAL A 308 23.80 6.05 15.56
C VAL A 308 24.31 7.37 14.99
N VAL A 309 23.56 8.46 15.13
CA VAL A 309 24.01 9.80 14.70
C VAL A 309 25.24 10.23 15.48
N ARG A 310 25.23 10.04 16.80
CA ARG A 310 26.39 10.35 17.67
C ARG A 310 27.64 9.55 17.28
N CYS A 311 27.49 8.26 16.97
CA CYS A 311 28.59 7.43 16.51
C CYS A 311 29.17 7.94 15.20
N LYS A 312 28.29 8.20 14.20
CA LYS A 312 28.73 8.74 12.91
C LYS A 312 29.41 10.10 13.04
N ARG A 313 28.85 11.00 13.87
CA ARG A 313 29.47 12.30 14.13
C ARG A 313 30.89 12.19 14.72
N ALA A 314 31.12 11.20 15.55
CA ALA A 314 32.44 10.96 16.15
C ALA A 314 33.48 10.41 15.15
N GLU A 315 33.03 9.88 14.02
CA GLU A 315 33.85 9.35 12.92
C GLU A 315 34.08 10.35 11.77
N MET A 316 33.34 11.48 11.77
CA MET A 316 33.41 12.53 10.73
C MET A 316 34.62 13.43 10.95
N ASP A 317 35.20 13.92 9.86
CA ASP A 317 36.18 14.99 9.88
C ASP A 317 35.52 16.35 10.21
N ASP A 318 36.32 17.31 10.72
CA ASP A 318 35.78 18.61 11.15
C ASP A 318 35.20 19.48 10.03
N ASP A 319 35.52 19.19 8.77
CA ASP A 319 35.06 19.89 7.59
C ASP A 319 33.82 19.23 6.92
N GLU A 320 33.34 18.11 7.45
CA GLU A 320 32.11 17.46 6.93
C GLU A 320 30.86 18.10 7.54
N GLU A 321 29.97 18.59 6.68
CA GLU A 321 28.74 19.30 7.08
C GLU A 321 27.49 18.40 7.12
N GLU A 322 27.55 17.18 6.55
CA GLU A 322 26.42 16.28 6.42
C GLU A 322 26.73 14.89 6.96
N ILE A 323 25.77 14.33 7.70
CA ILE A 323 25.86 12.93 8.17
C ILE A 323 25.27 12.02 7.10
N VAL A 324 26.12 11.25 6.44
CA VAL A 324 25.74 10.38 5.31
C VAL A 324 25.42 8.98 5.82
N PHE A 325 24.27 8.45 5.40
CA PHE A 325 23.84 7.09 5.71
C PHE A 325 23.85 6.19 4.47
N SER A 326 24.37 4.99 4.62
CA SER A 326 24.25 3.92 3.62
C SER A 326 22.98 3.09 3.83
N MET A 327 22.64 2.28 2.82
CA MET A 327 21.55 1.32 2.91
C MET A 327 21.74 0.30 4.03
N GLU A 328 22.97 -0.19 4.21
CA GLU A 328 23.34 -1.19 5.20
C GLU A 328 23.17 -0.65 6.62
N GLU A 329 23.51 0.60 6.84
CA GLU A 329 23.32 1.24 8.14
C GLU A 329 21.83 1.39 8.48
N ILE A 330 21.01 1.84 7.53
CA ILE A 330 19.54 1.92 7.71
C ILE A 330 18.93 0.53 7.98
N ASP A 331 19.39 -0.50 7.27
CA ASP A 331 18.92 -1.86 7.47
C ASP A 331 19.36 -2.46 8.82
N SER A 332 20.43 -1.94 9.43
CA SER A 332 20.94 -2.39 10.74
C SER A 332 20.17 -1.84 11.94
N LEU A 333 19.33 -0.80 11.77
CA LEU A 333 18.55 -0.16 12.84
C LEU A 333 17.36 -1.05 13.24
N LYS A 334 17.51 -1.79 14.32
CA LYS A 334 16.56 -2.85 14.72
C LYS A 334 15.24 -2.29 15.23
N VAL A 335 15.28 -1.23 16.03
CA VAL A 335 14.06 -0.58 16.55
C VAL A 335 13.29 0.07 15.40
N LEU A 336 13.97 0.79 14.52
CA LEU A 336 13.37 1.39 13.33
C LEU A 336 12.73 0.34 12.43
N ASP A 337 13.41 -0.79 12.19
CA ASP A 337 12.85 -1.92 11.43
C ASP A 337 11.61 -2.50 12.10
N SER A 338 11.65 -2.68 13.41
CA SER A 338 10.55 -3.20 14.20
C SER A 338 9.34 -2.26 14.19
N VAL A 339 9.53 -0.95 14.33
CA VAL A 339 8.48 0.07 14.23
C VAL A 339 7.77 -0.01 12.88
N VAL A 340 8.52 -0.10 11.77
CA VAL A 340 7.94 -0.20 10.41
C VAL A 340 7.16 -1.50 10.24
N ASN A 341 7.71 -2.64 10.67
CA ASN A 341 7.05 -3.94 10.56
C ASN A 341 5.79 -4.03 11.45
N GLU A 342 5.83 -3.52 12.68
CA GLU A 342 4.67 -3.49 13.57
C GLU A 342 3.59 -2.56 13.04
N THR A 343 3.96 -1.42 12.46
CA THR A 343 3.01 -0.53 11.80
C THR A 343 2.35 -1.20 10.59
N LEU A 344 3.12 -1.89 9.74
CA LEU A 344 2.58 -2.68 8.64
C LEU A 344 1.61 -3.75 9.14
N ARG A 345 1.94 -4.43 10.23
CA ARG A 345 1.10 -5.47 10.82
C ARG A 345 -0.26 -4.92 11.26
N VAL A 346 -0.29 -3.77 11.95
CA VAL A 346 -1.54 -3.23 12.52
C VAL A 346 -2.36 -2.42 11.52
N SER A 347 -1.75 -1.85 10.47
CA SER A 347 -2.42 -0.95 9.51
C SER A 347 -2.73 -1.58 8.15
N SER A 348 -2.22 -2.79 7.88
CA SER A 348 -2.46 -3.46 6.60
C SER A 348 -3.92 -3.87 6.43
N GLY A 349 -4.46 -3.63 5.24
CA GLY A 349 -5.79 -4.08 4.80
C GLY A 349 -5.73 -4.95 3.55
N VAL A 350 -4.53 -5.33 3.11
CA VAL A 350 -4.28 -5.98 1.82
C VAL A 350 -5.02 -7.31 1.66
N PHE A 351 -5.54 -7.52 0.46
CA PHE A 351 -6.02 -8.80 -0.03
C PHE A 351 -5.08 -9.29 -1.13
N VAL A 352 -4.47 -10.45 -0.93
CA VAL A 352 -3.64 -11.08 -1.97
C VAL A 352 -4.53 -11.96 -2.83
N VAL A 353 -5.22 -11.35 -3.80
CA VAL A 353 -6.22 -12.03 -4.65
C VAL A 353 -5.60 -12.51 -5.96
N ARG A 354 -6.07 -13.67 -6.43
CA ARG A 354 -5.75 -14.25 -7.74
C ARG A 354 -7.02 -14.73 -8.44
N SER A 355 -7.01 -14.79 -9.76
CA SER A 355 -8.05 -15.47 -10.55
C SER A 355 -7.64 -16.89 -10.81
N VAL A 356 -8.57 -17.84 -10.65
CA VAL A 356 -8.31 -19.26 -10.94
C VAL A 356 -8.58 -19.53 -12.41
N LEU A 357 -7.53 -19.88 -13.17
CA LEU A 357 -7.61 -20.07 -14.62
C LEU A 357 -8.20 -21.43 -15.00
N GLU A 358 -7.89 -22.46 -14.23
CA GLU A 358 -8.37 -23.85 -14.41
C GLU A 358 -8.67 -24.50 -13.06
N ASP A 359 -9.46 -25.59 -13.04
CA ASP A 359 -9.65 -26.38 -11.82
C ASP A 359 -8.25 -26.81 -11.32
N THR A 360 -7.88 -26.39 -10.12
CA THR A 360 -6.50 -26.48 -9.62
C THR A 360 -6.46 -27.23 -8.31
N GLU A 361 -5.70 -28.32 -8.29
CA GLU A 361 -5.36 -29.06 -7.07
C GLU A 361 -4.39 -28.25 -6.22
N PHE A 362 -4.79 -27.86 -5.01
CA PHE A 362 -3.97 -27.11 -4.08
C PHE A 362 -3.72 -27.90 -2.81
N GLN A 363 -2.46 -28.26 -2.59
CA GLN A 363 -2.02 -28.94 -1.38
C GLN A 363 -1.61 -27.95 -0.31
N MET A 364 -2.35 -27.92 0.79
CA MET A 364 -2.00 -27.18 2.00
C MET A 364 -0.71 -27.72 2.62
N GLU A 365 -0.05 -26.91 3.47
CA GLU A 365 1.19 -27.33 4.12
C GLU A 365 0.97 -28.50 5.10
N ASN A 366 -0.22 -28.64 5.67
CA ASN A 366 -0.61 -29.78 6.51
C ASN A 366 -0.91 -31.08 5.74
N GLY A 367 -0.72 -31.07 4.40
CA GLY A 367 -0.93 -32.22 3.52
C GLY A 367 -2.36 -32.39 3.00
N GLN A 368 -3.33 -31.60 3.43
CA GLN A 368 -4.69 -31.64 2.88
C GLN A 368 -4.70 -31.13 1.44
N ASN A 369 -5.46 -31.81 0.58
CA ASN A 369 -5.62 -31.45 -0.83
C ASN A 369 -7.04 -30.96 -1.10
N PHE A 370 -7.14 -29.86 -1.86
CA PHE A 370 -8.40 -29.29 -2.27
C PHE A 370 -8.37 -28.87 -3.74
N THR A 371 -9.49 -29.03 -4.43
CA THR A 371 -9.66 -28.53 -5.79
C THR A 371 -10.26 -27.13 -5.73
N VAL A 372 -9.49 -26.11 -6.13
CA VAL A 372 -9.97 -24.75 -6.30
C VAL A 372 -10.53 -24.60 -7.71
N ARG A 373 -11.81 -24.19 -7.83
CA ARG A 373 -12.56 -24.25 -9.09
C ARG A 373 -12.18 -23.12 -10.05
N LYS A 374 -12.07 -23.44 -11.34
CA LYS A 374 -11.95 -22.49 -12.45
C LYS A 374 -12.99 -21.39 -12.38
N GLY A 375 -12.54 -20.16 -12.59
CA GLY A 375 -13.40 -18.95 -12.63
C GLY A 375 -13.67 -18.33 -11.27
N ASP A 376 -13.34 -19.03 -10.17
CA ASP A 376 -13.37 -18.46 -8.82
C ASP A 376 -12.21 -17.50 -8.61
N LYS A 377 -12.24 -16.80 -7.48
CA LYS A 377 -11.08 -16.14 -6.89
C LYS A 377 -10.45 -17.04 -5.84
N VAL A 378 -9.17 -16.88 -5.63
CA VAL A 378 -8.45 -17.43 -4.49
C VAL A 378 -7.67 -16.31 -3.82
N ALA A 379 -7.63 -16.29 -2.51
CA ALA A 379 -7.01 -15.19 -1.77
C ALA A 379 -6.35 -15.64 -0.48
N MET A 380 -5.28 -14.94 -0.10
CA MET A 380 -4.83 -14.86 1.29
C MET A 380 -5.23 -13.49 1.86
N TYR A 381 -5.54 -13.47 3.15
CA TYR A 381 -5.92 -12.24 3.83
C TYR A 381 -4.97 -11.97 5.02
N PRO A 382 -3.82 -11.34 4.76
CA PRO A 382 -2.81 -11.03 5.76
C PRO A 382 -3.34 -10.38 7.04
N PRO A 383 -4.31 -9.43 7.02
CA PRO A 383 -4.84 -8.87 8.26
C PRO A 383 -5.40 -9.89 9.26
N ALA A 384 -5.97 -11.00 8.79
CA ALA A 384 -6.38 -12.08 9.70
C ALA A 384 -5.16 -12.78 10.33
N MET A 385 -4.11 -13.03 9.55
CA MET A 385 -2.86 -13.61 10.08
C MET A 385 -2.15 -12.64 11.04
N HIS A 386 -2.16 -11.34 10.75
CA HIS A 386 -1.57 -10.29 11.58
C HIS A 386 -2.25 -10.14 12.95
N LYS A 387 -3.50 -10.61 13.06
CA LYS A 387 -4.31 -10.61 14.28
C LYS A 387 -4.44 -11.99 14.90
N ASP A 388 -3.65 -12.96 14.47
CA ASP A 388 -3.66 -14.32 15.00
C ASP A 388 -2.84 -14.39 16.31
N PRO A 389 -3.47 -14.72 17.46
CA PRO A 389 -2.77 -14.77 18.74
C PRO A 389 -1.76 -15.92 18.87
N GLU A 390 -1.80 -16.91 17.99
CA GLU A 390 -0.76 -17.96 17.94
C GLU A 390 0.53 -17.44 17.29
N ILE A 391 0.41 -16.49 16.34
CA ILE A 391 1.57 -15.90 15.67
C ILE A 391 2.08 -14.70 16.48
N PHE A 392 1.17 -13.84 16.95
CA PHE A 392 1.50 -12.60 17.64
C PHE A 392 0.85 -12.57 19.03
N GLU A 393 1.65 -12.58 20.06
CA GLU A 393 1.16 -12.36 21.43
C GLU A 393 0.49 -10.98 21.54
N ASN A 394 -0.72 -10.91 22.17
CA ASN A 394 -1.51 -9.68 22.26
C ASN A 394 -1.61 -8.94 20.92
N PRO A 395 -2.23 -9.56 19.88
CA PRO A 395 -2.15 -9.05 18.50
C PRO A 395 -2.86 -7.71 18.29
N ASP A 396 -3.70 -7.27 19.22
CA ASP A 396 -4.38 -5.97 19.19
C ASP A 396 -3.56 -4.83 19.77
N GLU A 397 -2.50 -5.14 20.52
CA GLU A 397 -1.55 -4.17 21.06
C GLU A 397 -0.49 -3.80 20.02
N TYR A 398 -0.15 -2.50 19.96
CA TYR A 398 1.01 -2.02 19.25
C TYR A 398 2.25 -2.14 20.15
N LYS A 399 3.26 -2.92 19.72
CA LYS A 399 4.55 -3.07 20.42
C LYS A 399 5.67 -2.70 19.46
N TYR A 400 6.29 -1.56 19.67
CA TYR A 400 7.31 -0.99 18.78
C TYR A 400 8.54 -1.87 18.60
N ASP A 401 8.85 -2.69 19.59
CA ASP A 401 10.00 -3.61 19.66
C ASP A 401 9.64 -5.06 19.33
N ARG A 402 8.40 -5.35 18.89
CA ARG A 402 7.90 -6.71 18.65
C ARG A 402 8.78 -7.54 17.72
N PHE A 403 9.43 -6.91 16.77
CA PHE A 403 10.25 -7.57 15.75
C PHE A 403 11.75 -7.54 16.06
N VAL A 404 12.17 -6.94 17.17
CA VAL A 404 13.58 -6.91 17.58
C VAL A 404 14.02 -8.32 17.97
N ASP A 405 14.90 -8.93 17.16
CA ASP A 405 15.44 -10.28 17.34
C ASP A 405 14.36 -11.37 17.57
N ALA A 406 13.14 -11.16 17.09
CA ALA A 406 12.00 -12.02 17.34
C ALA A 406 11.81 -13.11 16.26
N LYS A 407 11.23 -14.24 16.67
CA LYS A 407 10.76 -15.32 15.79
C LYS A 407 9.30 -15.60 16.06
N PHE A 408 8.56 -15.86 15.00
CA PHE A 408 7.13 -16.10 15.05
C PHE A 408 6.81 -17.51 14.61
N TYR A 409 5.81 -18.12 15.23
CA TYR A 409 5.47 -19.52 15.00
C TYR A 409 3.97 -19.68 14.76
N LYS A 410 3.62 -20.67 13.96
CA LYS A 410 2.25 -21.17 13.78
C LYS A 410 2.31 -22.68 13.64
N TYR A 411 1.46 -23.39 14.40
CA TYR A 411 1.45 -24.86 14.42
C TYR A 411 2.83 -25.49 14.71
N GLY A 412 3.61 -24.85 15.59
CA GLY A 412 4.95 -25.30 15.96
C GLY A 412 6.04 -25.08 14.90
N LYS A 413 5.71 -24.47 13.74
CA LYS A 413 6.66 -24.13 12.68
C LYS A 413 6.93 -22.62 12.64
N GLU A 414 8.18 -22.23 12.35
CA GLU A 414 8.55 -20.82 12.19
C GLU A 414 7.88 -20.21 10.95
N VAL A 415 7.25 -19.05 11.14
CA VAL A 415 6.65 -18.25 10.07
C VAL A 415 7.72 -17.31 9.52
N LYS A 416 8.30 -17.63 8.38
CA LYS A 416 9.40 -16.86 7.77
C LYS A 416 9.01 -15.44 7.36
N ASN A 417 7.76 -15.22 6.96
CA ASN A 417 7.24 -13.92 6.55
C ASN A 417 6.01 -13.57 7.40
N PRO A 418 6.20 -13.15 8.66
CA PRO A 418 5.09 -12.89 9.57
C PRO A 418 4.27 -11.67 9.13
N VAL A 419 4.88 -10.69 8.43
CA VAL A 419 4.21 -9.50 7.90
C VAL A 419 4.09 -9.60 6.38
N MET A 420 2.88 -9.93 5.89
CA MET A 420 2.60 -10.13 4.46
C MET A 420 1.94 -8.91 3.81
N ALA A 421 2.29 -7.70 4.26
CA ALA A 421 1.66 -6.45 3.83
C ALA A 421 1.94 -6.07 2.37
N PHE A 422 2.97 -6.64 1.74
CA PHE A 422 3.36 -6.35 0.35
C PHE A 422 2.79 -7.33 -0.68
N GLY A 423 1.80 -8.11 -0.32
CA GLY A 423 1.29 -9.16 -1.19
C GLY A 423 2.37 -10.18 -1.58
N ALA A 424 2.18 -10.84 -2.71
CA ALA A 424 3.04 -11.96 -3.08
C ALA A 424 4.41 -11.56 -3.64
N LEU A 425 4.49 -10.50 -4.43
CA LEU A 425 5.70 -10.16 -5.20
C LEU A 425 5.75 -8.65 -5.51
N CYS A 426 5.68 -7.80 -4.50
CA CYS A 426 5.84 -6.36 -4.74
C CYS A 426 7.30 -6.04 -5.14
N PRO A 427 7.59 -5.60 -6.36
CA PRO A 427 8.96 -5.29 -6.78
C PRO A 427 9.55 -4.08 -6.05
N GLY A 428 8.69 -3.19 -5.54
CA GLY A 428 9.04 -1.99 -4.78
C GLY A 428 9.14 -2.20 -3.27
N LYS A 429 9.02 -3.45 -2.75
CA LYS A 429 9.03 -3.68 -1.29
C LYS A 429 10.24 -3.05 -0.59
N LYS A 430 11.46 -3.32 -1.09
CA LYS A 430 12.67 -2.76 -0.47
C LYS A 430 12.68 -1.25 -0.54
N TYR A 431 12.33 -0.68 -1.69
CA TYR A 431 12.25 0.76 -1.90
C TYR A 431 11.28 1.44 -0.93
N ALA A 432 10.05 0.94 -0.82
CA ALA A 432 9.03 1.48 0.09
C ALA A 432 9.44 1.38 1.57
N ILE A 433 10.06 0.27 1.99
CA ILE A 433 10.54 0.09 3.36
C ILE A 433 11.63 1.10 3.67
N VAL A 434 12.64 1.24 2.80
CA VAL A 434 13.75 2.15 3.03
C VAL A 434 13.30 3.61 3.01
N GLN A 435 12.41 4.00 2.09
CA GLN A 435 11.81 5.34 2.10
C GLN A 435 11.06 5.63 3.41
N SER A 436 10.30 4.65 3.92
CA SER A 436 9.59 4.80 5.19
C SER A 436 10.54 4.91 6.37
N LYS A 437 11.58 4.06 6.43
CA LYS A 437 12.62 4.13 7.46
C LYS A 437 13.36 5.46 7.42
N TRP A 438 13.78 5.90 6.23
CA TRP A 438 14.48 7.17 6.05
C TRP A 438 13.62 8.36 6.49
N PHE A 439 12.35 8.39 6.08
CA PHE A 439 11.42 9.44 6.50
C PHE A 439 11.24 9.48 8.02
N LEU A 440 11.08 8.32 8.68
CA LEU A 440 10.94 8.25 10.13
C LEU A 440 12.21 8.69 10.85
N LEU A 441 13.37 8.18 10.43
CA LEU A 441 14.66 8.56 10.97
C LEU A 441 14.85 10.08 10.87
N SER A 442 14.70 10.63 9.66
CA SER A 442 14.88 12.06 9.41
C SER A 442 13.86 12.91 10.17
N SER A 443 12.59 12.47 10.25
CA SER A 443 11.56 13.21 11.01
C SER A 443 11.83 13.21 12.50
N MET A 444 12.20 12.06 13.09
CA MET A 444 12.47 11.94 14.54
C MET A 444 13.77 12.62 14.94
N TYR A 445 14.74 12.68 14.04
CA TYR A 445 15.98 13.42 14.24
C TYR A 445 15.75 14.94 14.13
N SER A 446 15.02 15.38 13.11
CA SER A 446 14.87 16.81 12.81
C SER A 446 13.84 17.52 13.67
N PHE A 447 12.79 16.84 14.14
CA PHE A 447 11.67 17.49 14.80
C PHE A 447 11.43 16.98 16.21
N ASP A 448 11.13 17.91 17.14
CA ASP A 448 10.29 17.59 18.28
C ASP A 448 8.84 17.59 17.83
N MET A 449 8.14 16.49 18.10
CA MET A 449 6.75 16.29 17.68
C MET A 449 5.93 15.71 18.83
N GLU A 450 4.68 16.12 18.92
CA GLU A 450 3.72 15.57 19.88
C GLU A 450 2.30 15.60 19.34
N LEU A 451 1.49 14.65 19.74
CA LEU A 451 0.07 14.62 19.44
C LEU A 451 -0.65 15.66 20.32
N CYS A 452 -1.58 16.44 19.76
CA CYS A 452 -2.37 17.37 20.54
C CYS A 452 -3.32 16.63 21.49
N ASP A 453 -3.68 17.25 22.63
CA ASP A 453 -4.53 16.64 23.64
C ASP A 453 -5.88 16.18 23.08
N GLY A 454 -6.27 14.96 23.43
CA GLY A 454 -7.54 14.36 23.03
C GLY A 454 -7.62 13.87 21.58
N GLU A 455 -6.54 14.00 20.81
CA GLU A 455 -6.48 13.50 19.45
C GLU A 455 -6.29 11.99 19.41
N SER A 456 -7.13 11.32 18.62
CA SER A 456 -7.01 9.87 18.40
C SER A 456 -7.60 9.49 17.05
N THR A 457 -7.09 8.45 16.41
CA THR A 457 -7.65 7.89 15.18
C THR A 457 -7.41 6.39 15.10
N GLN A 458 -8.10 5.72 14.20
CA GLN A 458 -7.95 4.28 13.96
C GLN A 458 -8.04 3.98 12.47
N PRO A 459 -7.53 2.81 12.01
CA PRO A 459 -7.68 2.40 10.63
C PRO A 459 -9.15 2.29 10.22
N ASP A 460 -9.50 2.85 9.06
CA ASP A 460 -10.85 2.77 8.51
C ASP A 460 -11.05 1.42 7.83
N ILE A 461 -11.69 0.49 8.54
CA ILE A 461 -11.96 -0.87 8.07
C ILE A 461 -12.92 -0.92 6.87
N ASN A 462 -13.61 0.17 6.52
CA ASN A 462 -14.43 0.23 5.31
C ASN A 462 -13.59 0.28 4.02
N TYR A 463 -12.28 0.53 4.15
CA TYR A 463 -11.32 0.47 3.05
C TYR A 463 -10.61 -0.90 2.94
N TYR A 464 -11.26 -1.98 3.39
CA TYR A 464 -10.71 -3.34 3.22
C TYR A 464 -10.39 -3.60 1.74
N GLY A 465 -9.29 -4.34 1.50
CA GLY A 465 -8.78 -4.61 0.15
C GLY A 465 -7.77 -3.58 -0.34
N HIS A 466 -7.58 -2.45 0.34
CA HIS A 466 -6.44 -1.56 0.14
C HIS A 466 -5.24 -2.07 0.95
N GLU A 467 -4.05 -1.80 0.45
CA GLU A 467 -2.81 -2.31 1.04
C GLU A 467 -2.58 -1.78 2.45
N ILE A 468 -2.66 -0.45 2.64
CA ILE A 468 -2.61 0.22 3.95
C ILE A 468 -3.92 1.00 4.15
N LEU A 469 -4.58 0.74 5.26
CA LEU A 469 -5.85 1.39 5.58
C LEU A 469 -5.65 2.90 5.88
N PRO A 470 -6.53 3.78 5.37
CA PRO A 470 -6.49 5.18 5.76
C PRO A 470 -6.95 5.37 7.20
N PRO A 471 -6.63 6.49 7.87
CA PRO A 471 -7.23 6.84 9.15
C PRO A 471 -8.69 7.26 9.00
N THR A 472 -9.51 7.00 10.04
CA THR A 472 -10.92 7.42 10.08
C THR A 472 -11.09 8.94 10.13
N LYS A 473 -10.12 9.64 10.70
CA LYS A 473 -10.10 11.12 10.77
C LYS A 473 -8.67 11.65 10.79
N GLU A 474 -8.52 12.93 10.47
CA GLU A 474 -7.30 13.70 10.69
C GLU A 474 -7.03 13.85 12.18
N VAL A 475 -5.76 13.95 12.57
CA VAL A 475 -5.33 14.25 13.94
C VAL A 475 -4.38 15.46 13.93
N GLN A 476 -4.46 16.29 14.97
CA GLN A 476 -3.61 17.45 15.11
C GLN A 476 -2.34 17.10 15.87
N ILE A 477 -1.23 17.61 15.37
CA ILE A 477 0.09 17.50 15.99
C ILE A 477 0.67 18.88 16.21
N ARG A 478 1.57 18.98 17.18
CA ARG A 478 2.50 20.09 17.31
C ARG A 478 3.89 19.62 16.94
N TYR A 479 4.65 20.45 16.25
CA TYR A 479 6.03 20.16 15.86
C TYR A 479 6.87 21.43 15.84
N LYS A 480 8.14 21.27 16.07
CA LYS A 480 9.19 22.30 15.92
C LYS A 480 10.51 21.67 15.52
N LEU A 481 11.36 22.43 14.86
CA LEU A 481 12.70 21.98 14.52
C LEU A 481 13.53 21.80 15.82
N ARG A 482 14.27 20.70 15.91
CA ARG A 482 15.27 20.51 17.00
C ARG A 482 16.47 21.42 16.77
N GLN A 483 17.07 21.87 17.85
CA GLN A 483 18.28 22.70 17.79
C GLN A 483 19.53 21.83 17.60
N ASN A 484 20.57 22.42 17.01
CA ASN A 484 21.89 21.81 16.84
C ASN A 484 21.84 20.43 16.10
N ILE A 485 21.04 20.37 15.04
CA ILE A 485 20.98 19.19 14.16
C ILE A 485 21.81 19.43 12.91
N GLU A 486 22.55 18.41 12.51
CA GLU A 486 23.23 18.38 11.23
C GLU A 486 22.26 17.91 10.13
N LYS A 487 22.61 18.22 8.90
CA LYS A 487 21.88 17.69 7.75
C LYS A 487 22.15 16.20 7.60
N LEU A 488 21.08 15.42 7.45
CA LEU A 488 21.18 14.01 7.10
C LEU A 488 21.08 13.85 5.58
N SER A 489 21.92 13.00 5.02
CA SER A 489 21.87 12.64 3.59
C SER A 489 21.98 11.12 3.41
N PHE A 490 21.54 10.65 2.24
CA PHE A 490 21.57 9.25 1.87
C PHE A 490 22.56 9.05 0.73
N LEU A 491 23.42 8.02 0.84
CA LEU A 491 24.49 7.70 -0.12
C LEU A 491 23.93 7.17 -1.45
#